data_64ba113ea4d03effa4e09d4acfe4c5fb
#
_entry.id   64ba113ea4d03effa4e09d4acfe4c5fb
#
_cell.length_a   1.000
_cell.length_b   1.000
_cell.length_c   1.000
_cell.angle_alpha   90.00
_cell.angle_beta   90.00
_cell.angle_gamma   90.00
#
_symmetry.space_group_name_H-M   'P 1'
#
loop_
_entity.id
_entity.type
_entity.pdbx_description
1 polymer ?
#
loop_
_entity_poly.entity_id
_entity_poly.type
_entity_poly.pdbx_seq_one_letter_code
_entity_poly.pdbx_strand_id
1 'polypeptide(L)'
;MSYVGKWKFHSIGVVNENDELVYMGGKEYIESPMPYIDETDFEAVEDEIKERKQMVGGQLAICDDGKFYMLMPLPEGASQEEITEAVKAGHIKLYDGMMTQEAFEWEDRNGELWVNLERCEDGFIRIDEEDGSLLIMTIRYVKED
;
A
#
# COMPACT_ATOMS: atom_id res chain seq x y z
N MET A 1 12.35 19.29 0.47
CA MET A 1 11.82 18.13 1.23
C MET A 1 12.32 16.86 0.59
N SER A 2 12.85 15.93 1.37
CA SER A 2 13.31 14.66 0.82
C SER A 2 12.19 13.63 0.86
N TYR A 3 11.98 12.93 -0.25
CA TYR A 3 11.04 11.83 -0.30
C TYR A 3 11.64 10.53 0.24
N VAL A 4 12.94 10.46 0.35
CA VAL A 4 13.64 9.25 0.82
C VAL A 4 13.24 8.90 2.25
N GLY A 5 12.87 7.64 2.46
CA GLY A 5 12.48 7.12 3.76
C GLY A 5 11.29 6.18 3.65
N LYS A 6 10.76 5.81 4.80
CA LYS A 6 9.56 4.99 4.88
C LYS A 6 8.32 5.85 5.08
N TRP A 7 7.25 5.45 4.40
CA TRP A 7 5.95 6.10 4.47
C TRP A 7 4.93 5.06 4.87
N LYS A 8 4.07 5.38 5.82
CA LYS A 8 3.08 4.43 6.35
C LYS A 8 1.65 4.85 5.97
N PHE A 9 0.75 3.91 5.97
CA PHE A 9 -0.66 4.15 5.73
C PHE A 9 -1.20 5.15 6.76
N HIS A 10 -1.92 6.14 6.28
CA HIS A 10 -2.62 7.11 7.12
C HIS A 10 -4.12 6.95 7.00
N SER A 11 -4.64 6.99 5.78
CA SER A 11 -6.07 6.90 5.52
C SER A 11 -6.33 6.46 4.09
N ILE A 12 -7.54 5.97 3.86
CA ILE A 12 -7.97 5.55 2.52
C ILE A 12 -9.26 6.28 2.16
N GLY A 13 -9.34 6.75 0.92
CA GLY A 13 -10.54 7.36 0.38
C GLY A 13 -11.54 6.31 -0.07
N VAL A 14 -12.76 6.39 0.43
CA VAL A 14 -13.86 5.52 0.03
C VAL A 14 -15.07 6.37 -0.28
N VAL A 15 -15.91 5.88 -1.20
CA VAL A 15 -17.16 6.57 -1.55
C VAL A 15 -18.27 6.04 -0.64
N ASN A 16 -18.93 6.94 0.08
CA ASN A 16 -20.02 6.56 0.99
C ASN A 16 -21.35 6.43 0.25
N GLU A 17 -22.42 6.18 1.00
CA GLU A 17 -23.78 5.99 0.46
C GLU A 17 -24.32 7.23 -0.27
N ASN A 18 -23.78 8.39 0.02
CA ASN A 18 -24.19 9.66 -0.59
C ASN A 18 -23.31 10.07 -1.76
N ASP A 19 -22.51 9.13 -2.30
CA ASP A 19 -21.53 9.37 -3.37
C ASP A 19 -20.46 10.41 -2.99
N GLU A 20 -20.19 10.57 -1.71
CA GLU A 20 -19.15 11.48 -1.22
C GLU A 20 -17.85 10.70 -0.95
N LEU A 21 -16.72 11.27 -1.38
CA LEU A 21 -15.41 10.71 -1.06
C LEU A 21 -15.04 11.10 0.37
N VAL A 22 -14.87 10.09 1.22
CA VAL A 22 -14.46 10.29 2.61
C VAL A 22 -13.19 9.49 2.90
N TYR A 23 -12.31 10.02 3.73
CA TYR A 23 -11.09 9.34 4.12
C TYR A 23 -11.26 8.70 5.49
N MET A 24 -10.97 7.41 5.55
CA MET A 24 -11.07 6.61 6.78
C MET A 24 -9.69 6.22 7.27
N GLY A 25 -9.46 6.32 8.57
CA GLY A 25 -8.27 5.74 9.20
C GLY A 25 -8.32 4.22 9.16
N GLY A 26 -7.21 3.57 9.52
CA GLY A 26 -7.09 2.12 9.39
C GLY A 26 -8.18 1.33 10.12
N LYS A 27 -8.39 1.66 11.40
CA LYS A 27 -9.39 0.95 12.21
C LYS A 27 -10.80 1.13 11.66
N GLU A 28 -11.16 2.36 11.30
CA GLU A 28 -12.47 2.68 10.75
C GLU A 28 -12.71 1.94 9.44
N TYR A 29 -11.69 1.88 8.58
CA TYR A 29 -11.78 1.18 7.31
C TYR A 29 -11.99 -0.33 7.50
N ILE A 30 -11.22 -0.96 8.40
CA ILE A 30 -11.34 -2.40 8.67
C ILE A 30 -12.74 -2.75 9.20
N GLU A 31 -13.30 -1.88 10.03
CA GLU A 31 -14.62 -2.08 10.65
C GLU A 31 -15.78 -1.57 9.80
N SER A 32 -15.52 -0.95 8.66
CA SER A 32 -16.57 -0.37 7.82
C SER A 32 -17.47 -1.44 7.18
N PRO A 33 -18.73 -1.10 6.82
CA PRO A 33 -19.66 -2.07 6.23
C PRO A 33 -19.12 -2.70 4.94
N MET A 34 -19.59 -3.92 4.68
CA MET A 34 -19.20 -4.72 3.50
C MET A 34 -20.45 -5.05 2.66
N PRO A 35 -21.09 -4.03 2.02
CA PRO A 35 -22.36 -4.24 1.32
C PRO A 35 -22.27 -5.16 0.11
N TYR A 36 -21.09 -5.39 -0.42
CA TYR A 36 -20.83 -6.25 -1.57
C TYR A 36 -20.56 -7.71 -1.19
N ILE A 37 -20.59 -8.03 0.11
CA ILE A 37 -20.33 -9.37 0.63
C ILE A 37 -21.55 -9.81 1.45
N ASP A 38 -21.89 -11.11 1.34
CA ASP A 38 -22.90 -11.69 2.21
C ASP A 38 -22.33 -11.82 3.63
N GLU A 39 -22.80 -10.98 4.53
CA GLU A 39 -22.32 -10.95 5.92
C GLU A 39 -22.64 -12.23 6.71
N THR A 40 -23.49 -13.11 6.16
CA THR A 40 -23.73 -14.43 6.77
C THR A 40 -22.68 -15.46 6.36
N ASP A 41 -21.89 -15.15 5.33
CA ASP A 41 -20.76 -15.99 4.91
C ASP A 41 -19.52 -15.57 5.70
N PHE A 42 -19.26 -16.24 6.81
CA PHE A 42 -18.16 -15.90 7.71
C PHE A 42 -16.79 -16.02 7.05
N GLU A 43 -16.62 -16.95 6.12
CA GLU A 43 -15.36 -17.11 5.40
C GLU A 43 -15.06 -15.91 4.51
N ALA A 44 -16.08 -15.43 3.77
CA ALA A 44 -15.94 -14.25 2.93
C ALA A 44 -15.62 -12.99 3.74
N VAL A 45 -16.30 -12.83 4.89
CA VAL A 45 -16.05 -11.71 5.80
C VAL A 45 -14.63 -11.75 6.36
N GLU A 46 -14.15 -12.92 6.79
CA GLU A 46 -12.78 -13.08 7.28
C GLU A 46 -11.75 -12.74 6.24
N ASP A 47 -11.96 -13.19 5.00
CA ASP A 47 -11.02 -12.90 3.89
C ASP A 47 -10.95 -11.40 3.61
N GLU A 48 -12.09 -10.72 3.61
CA GLU A 48 -12.15 -9.27 3.41
C GLU A 48 -11.43 -8.53 4.53
N ILE A 49 -11.62 -8.95 5.77
CA ILE A 49 -10.92 -8.35 6.91
C ILE A 49 -9.40 -8.50 6.76
N LYS A 50 -8.93 -9.68 6.34
CA LYS A 50 -7.51 -9.92 6.11
C LYS A 50 -6.94 -9.01 5.03
N GLU A 51 -7.67 -8.84 3.93
CA GLU A 51 -7.25 -7.94 2.85
C GLU A 51 -7.17 -6.48 3.33
N ARG A 52 -8.17 -6.03 4.09
CA ARG A 52 -8.17 -4.68 4.64
C ARG A 52 -7.02 -4.45 5.62
N LYS A 53 -6.71 -5.43 6.46
CA LYS A 53 -5.58 -5.37 7.38
C LYS A 53 -4.25 -5.28 6.64
N GLN A 54 -4.10 -6.02 5.55
CA GLN A 54 -2.89 -5.94 4.74
C GLN A 54 -2.74 -4.56 4.11
N MET A 55 -3.83 -3.98 3.61
CA MET A 55 -3.80 -2.65 3.03
C MET A 55 -3.45 -1.58 4.07
N VAL A 56 -4.04 -1.66 5.25
CA VAL A 56 -3.77 -0.72 6.35
C VAL A 56 -2.34 -0.85 6.85
N GLY A 57 -1.77 -2.05 6.82
CA GLY A 57 -0.38 -2.28 7.18
C GLY A 57 0.61 -1.92 6.08
N GLY A 58 0.12 -1.51 4.91
CA GLY A 58 0.96 -1.16 3.77
C GLY A 58 1.87 0.01 4.03
N GLN A 59 3.07 -0.04 3.45
CA GLN A 59 4.08 1.01 3.58
C GLN A 59 4.73 1.25 2.22
N LEU A 60 5.37 2.41 2.12
CA LEU A 60 6.23 2.72 0.97
C LEU A 60 7.65 2.83 1.47
N ALA A 61 8.60 2.32 0.70
CA ALA A 61 10.02 2.56 0.94
C ALA A 61 10.60 3.28 -0.26
N ILE A 62 10.93 4.54 -0.10
CA ILE A 62 11.53 5.36 -1.15
C ILE A 62 13.02 5.44 -0.86
N CYS A 63 13.82 4.87 -1.73
CA CYS A 63 15.26 4.72 -1.53
C CYS A 63 16.06 5.72 -2.35
N ASP A 64 17.20 6.11 -1.82
CA ASP A 64 18.09 7.09 -2.48
C ASP A 64 18.78 6.56 -3.73
N ASP A 65 18.68 5.25 -3.99
CA ASP A 65 19.20 4.62 -5.20
C ASP A 65 18.21 4.66 -6.38
N GLY A 66 17.11 5.39 -6.25
CA GLY A 66 16.10 5.51 -7.29
C GLY A 66 15.03 4.43 -7.28
N LYS A 67 15.01 3.60 -6.25
CA LYS A 67 14.00 2.52 -6.13
C LYS A 67 12.87 2.90 -5.19
N PHE A 68 11.67 2.48 -5.58
CA PHE A 68 10.43 2.75 -4.84
C PHE A 68 9.73 1.40 -4.63
N TYR A 69 9.54 1.02 -3.37
CA TYR A 69 8.89 -0.24 -3.01
C TYR A 69 7.52 0.00 -2.41
N MET A 70 6.55 -0.80 -2.85
CA MET A 70 5.24 -0.87 -2.19
C MET A 70 5.27 -2.13 -1.32
N LEU A 71 5.19 -1.95 -0.01
CA LEU A 71 5.35 -3.03 0.97
C LEU A 71 4.01 -3.41 1.58
N MET A 72 3.83 -4.70 1.82
CA MET A 72 2.65 -5.22 2.51
C MET A 72 3.12 -6.12 3.66
N PRO A 73 2.38 -6.16 4.78
CA PRO A 73 2.71 -7.09 5.86
C PRO A 73 2.57 -8.54 5.38
N LEU A 74 3.31 -9.42 5.99
CA LEU A 74 3.20 -10.86 5.70
C LEU A 74 1.79 -11.35 6.05
N PRO A 75 1.25 -12.33 5.30
CA PRO A 75 -0.08 -12.85 5.59
C PRO A 75 -0.19 -13.39 7.01
N GLU A 76 -1.29 -13.09 7.67
CA GLU A 76 -1.57 -13.58 9.01
C GLU A 76 -1.68 -15.10 8.99
N GLY A 77 -0.95 -15.77 9.88
CA GLY A 77 -0.96 -17.23 9.96
C GLY A 77 -0.01 -17.95 9.00
N ALA A 78 0.72 -17.22 8.15
CA ALA A 78 1.72 -17.84 7.27
C ALA A 78 2.92 -18.30 8.08
N SER A 79 3.37 -19.55 7.82
CA SER A 79 4.54 -20.10 8.49
C SER A 79 5.82 -19.57 7.82
N GLN A 80 6.93 -19.62 8.57
CA GLN A 80 8.23 -19.24 8.02
C GLN A 80 8.59 -20.12 6.80
N GLU A 81 8.21 -21.39 6.83
CA GLU A 81 8.44 -22.33 5.73
C GLU A 81 7.68 -21.92 4.47
N GLU A 82 6.41 -21.57 4.61
CA GLU A 82 5.59 -21.10 3.50
C GLU A 82 6.16 -19.83 2.87
N ILE A 83 6.61 -18.90 3.70
CA ILE A 83 7.22 -17.65 3.25
C ILE A 83 8.52 -17.94 2.48
N THR A 84 9.36 -18.82 3.03
CA THR A 84 10.63 -19.20 2.40
C THR A 84 10.38 -19.83 1.03
N GLU A 85 9.39 -20.71 0.91
CA GLU A 85 9.05 -21.34 -0.35
C GLU A 85 8.54 -20.33 -1.38
N ALA A 86 7.70 -19.39 -0.95
CA ALA A 86 7.17 -18.34 -1.85
C ALA A 86 8.30 -17.45 -2.39
N VAL A 87 9.28 -17.11 -1.55
CA VAL A 87 10.45 -16.34 -1.98
C VAL A 87 11.28 -17.13 -2.99
N LYS A 88 11.54 -18.41 -2.74
CA LYS A 88 12.30 -19.26 -3.65
C LYS A 88 11.61 -19.46 -5.00
N ALA A 89 10.29 -19.55 -4.99
CA ALA A 89 9.50 -19.68 -6.21
C ALA A 89 9.36 -18.38 -7.00
N GLY A 90 9.83 -17.27 -6.45
CA GLY A 90 9.75 -15.97 -7.10
C GLY A 90 8.37 -15.31 -7.02
N HIS A 91 7.48 -15.81 -6.17
CA HIS A 91 6.14 -15.22 -6.00
C HIS A 91 6.16 -13.92 -5.21
N ILE A 92 7.07 -13.80 -4.25
CA ILE A 92 7.24 -12.59 -3.44
C ILE A 92 8.71 -12.30 -3.22
N LYS A 93 9.01 -11.05 -2.87
CA LYS A 93 10.32 -10.63 -2.39
C LYS A 93 10.14 -10.06 -0.99
N LEU A 94 11.17 -10.15 -0.19
CA LEU A 94 11.14 -9.56 1.15
C LEU A 94 12.01 -8.31 1.19
N TYR A 95 11.48 -7.27 1.81
CA TYR A 95 12.19 -6.04 2.08
C TYR A 95 11.83 -5.60 3.49
N ASP A 96 12.83 -5.51 4.36
CA ASP A 96 12.64 -5.08 5.76
C ASP A 96 11.54 -5.87 6.50
N GLY A 97 11.49 -7.19 6.25
CA GLY A 97 10.52 -8.08 6.90
C GLY A 97 9.12 -8.04 6.32
N MET A 98 8.91 -7.30 5.24
CA MET A 98 7.60 -7.17 4.59
C MET A 98 7.64 -7.75 3.18
N MET A 99 6.45 -8.05 2.64
CA MET A 99 6.34 -8.53 1.26
C MET A 99 6.37 -7.37 0.29
N THR A 100 7.04 -7.57 -0.82
CA THR A 100 6.99 -6.64 -1.93
C THR A 100 7.12 -7.42 -3.24
N GLN A 101 6.99 -6.70 -4.34
CA GLN A 101 7.31 -7.21 -5.66
C GLN A 101 8.52 -6.43 -6.17
N GLU A 102 8.79 -6.52 -7.46
CA GLU A 102 9.89 -5.77 -8.05
C GLU A 102 9.73 -4.28 -7.81
N ALA A 103 10.84 -3.60 -7.49
CA ALA A 103 10.84 -2.17 -7.24
C ALA A 103 10.40 -1.38 -8.47
N PHE A 104 9.74 -0.26 -8.24
CA PHE A 104 9.50 0.75 -9.26
C PHE A 104 10.66 1.75 -9.25
N GLU A 105 10.80 2.50 -10.33
CA GLU A 105 11.76 3.61 -10.39
C GLU A 105 11.06 4.91 -10.00
N TRP A 106 11.77 5.80 -9.32
CA TRP A 106 11.23 7.10 -8.98
C TRP A 106 12.24 8.22 -9.27
N GLU A 107 11.73 9.42 -9.47
CA GLU A 107 12.52 10.61 -9.70
C GLU A 107 11.93 11.79 -8.96
N ASP A 108 12.81 12.69 -8.51
CA ASP A 108 12.41 14.02 -8.05
C ASP A 108 12.51 14.95 -9.25
N ARG A 109 11.38 15.44 -9.74
CA ARG A 109 11.33 16.38 -10.86
C ARG A 109 10.82 17.72 -10.34
N ASN A 110 11.72 18.67 -10.16
CA ASN A 110 11.41 20.03 -9.70
C ASN A 110 10.67 20.06 -8.35
N GLY A 111 11.04 19.15 -7.42
CA GLY A 111 10.43 19.08 -6.12
C GLY A 111 9.17 18.23 -6.07
N GLU A 112 8.80 17.59 -7.17
CA GLU A 112 7.65 16.69 -7.25
C GLU A 112 8.13 15.25 -7.37
N LEU A 113 7.37 14.32 -6.74
CA LEU A 113 7.66 12.90 -6.80
C LEU A 113 7.01 12.28 -8.03
N TRP A 114 7.81 11.65 -8.87
CA TRP A 114 7.36 10.91 -10.04
C TRP A 114 7.78 9.46 -9.90
N VAL A 115 6.86 8.54 -10.13
CA VAL A 115 7.10 7.09 -10.00
C VAL A 115 6.67 6.39 -11.28
N ASN A 116 7.51 5.48 -11.76
CA ASN A 116 7.20 4.69 -12.95
C ASN A 116 6.40 3.45 -12.53
N LEU A 117 5.10 3.62 -12.31
CA LEU A 117 4.20 2.54 -11.89
C LEU A 117 3.90 1.55 -13.00
N GLU A 118 4.05 1.96 -14.26
CA GLU A 118 3.80 1.09 -15.41
C GLU A 118 5.03 0.30 -15.86
N ARG A 119 6.19 0.62 -15.28
CA ARG A 119 7.48 -0.05 -15.60
C ARG A 119 7.82 -0.06 -17.08
N CYS A 120 7.52 1.02 -17.77
CA CYS A 120 7.81 1.17 -19.18
C CYS A 120 8.37 2.55 -19.47
N GLU A 121 8.87 2.76 -20.68
CA GLU A 121 9.31 4.08 -21.12
C GLU A 121 8.10 5.01 -21.09
N ASP A 122 8.25 6.21 -20.50
CA ASP A 122 7.17 7.18 -20.30
C ASP A 122 6.07 6.73 -19.33
N GLY A 123 6.35 5.71 -18.49
CA GLY A 123 5.40 5.26 -17.47
C GLY A 123 5.44 6.05 -16.17
N PHE A 124 6.24 7.12 -16.09
CA PHE A 124 6.32 7.95 -14.88
C PHE A 124 5.05 8.78 -14.72
N ILE A 125 4.47 8.70 -13.54
CA ILE A 125 3.31 9.52 -13.16
C ILE A 125 3.68 10.35 -11.94
N ARG A 126 3.11 11.55 -11.87
CA ARG A 126 3.31 12.40 -10.70
C ARG A 126 2.44 11.90 -9.55
N ILE A 127 3.05 11.79 -8.39
CA ILE A 127 2.34 11.42 -7.16
C ILE A 127 1.87 12.70 -6.48
N ASP A 128 0.58 12.77 -6.19
CA ASP A 128 0.01 13.92 -5.51
C ASP A 128 0.50 14.01 -4.08
N GLU A 129 0.84 15.22 -3.65
CA GLU A 129 1.28 15.51 -2.30
C GLU A 129 0.35 16.55 -1.70
N GLU A 130 -0.15 16.28 -0.50
CA GLU A 130 -1.06 17.19 0.19
C GLU A 130 -0.72 17.17 1.68
N ASP A 131 -0.40 18.37 2.21
CA ASP A 131 -0.08 18.54 3.64
C ASP A 131 0.96 17.56 4.18
N GLY A 132 2.00 17.26 3.38
CA GLY A 132 3.07 16.35 3.78
C GLY A 132 2.72 14.87 3.64
N SER A 133 1.58 14.55 3.05
CA SER A 133 1.21 13.17 2.75
C SER A 133 1.28 12.91 1.26
N LEU A 134 1.53 11.66 0.88
CA LEU A 134 1.51 11.21 -0.51
C LEU A 134 0.20 10.48 -0.79
N LEU A 135 -0.46 10.83 -1.89
CA LEU A 135 -1.71 10.20 -2.30
C LEU A 135 -1.46 9.27 -3.48
N ILE A 136 -1.62 7.97 -3.26
CA ILE A 136 -1.45 6.94 -4.29
C ILE A 136 -2.71 6.06 -4.28
N MET A 137 -3.42 6.00 -5.41
CA MET A 137 -4.62 5.16 -5.55
C MET A 137 -5.62 5.30 -4.40
N THR A 138 -5.96 6.52 -4.03
CA THR A 138 -6.88 6.85 -2.93
C THR A 138 -6.37 6.57 -1.53
N ILE A 139 -5.11 6.15 -1.37
CA ILE A 139 -4.50 5.94 -0.06
C ILE A 139 -3.54 7.07 0.24
N ARG A 140 -3.66 7.65 1.43
CA ARG A 140 -2.72 8.66 1.92
C ARG A 140 -1.65 7.99 2.76
N TYR A 141 -0.41 8.26 2.44
CA TYR A 141 0.76 7.79 3.19
C TYR A 141 1.45 8.99 3.84
N VAL A 142 1.87 8.82 5.08
CA VAL A 142 2.64 9.84 5.80
C VAL A 142 4.02 9.31 6.13
N LYS A 143 5.00 10.20 6.13
CA LYS A 143 6.37 9.80 6.38
C LYS A 143 6.53 9.35 7.83
N GLU A 144 7.18 8.22 8.00
CA GLU A 144 7.48 7.66 9.30
C GLU A 144 8.69 8.39 9.90
N ASP A 145 8.56 8.78 11.15
CA ASP A 145 9.66 9.48 11.87
C ASP A 145 10.77 8.52 12.26
#